data_34d184bb6ec5c7a0812a5947cbe171da
#
_entry.id   34d184bb6ec5c7a0812a5947cbe171da
#
_cell.length_a   1.000
_cell.length_b   1.000
_cell.length_c   1.000
_cell.angle_alpha   90.00
_cell.angle_beta   90.00
_cell.angle_gamma   90.00
#
_symmetry.space_group_name_H-M   'P 1'
#
loop_
_entity.id
_entity.type
_entity.pdbx_description
1 polymer ?
#
loop_
_entity_poly.entity_id
_entity_poly.type
_entity_poly.pdbx_seq_one_letter_code
_entity_poly.pdbx_strand_id
1 'polypeptide(L)'
;MTTLKLGTRGSALALTQSRWVASQIETHNEGVKVELVVIKTSGDRDQNSALNKFAGKGIFTKEIEDALLAKEIDLAVHSLKDLPTTLPPGLTLADPPKREDPRDLLVASVALRELPEGAVVGTGSARRREQLRLIRPDLKFAEIRGNVATRVNKWRQGQYGATVLACAGVARLGPEEAGLKQGESHPLSYQDCLPAPAQGILGIEIRENDPAVQQILAQIACGETTAVAAAERSFLAELDGGCHIPAGALAQIQGETMTITGFLAVEDSTGGFQGKRATLSGEVKAAESLGREVARVLKKQG
;
A
#
# COMPACT_ATOMS: atom_id res chain seq x y z
N MET A 1 -22.02 -5.60 26.21
CA MET A 1 -21.58 -4.62 25.20
C MET A 1 -20.08 -4.60 25.27
N THR A 2 -19.40 -5.02 24.20
CA THR A 2 -17.92 -5.06 24.15
C THR A 2 -17.41 -3.80 23.46
N THR A 3 -16.43 -3.11 24.06
CA THR A 3 -15.80 -1.95 23.42
C THR A 3 -14.38 -2.33 23.03
N LEU A 4 -14.06 -2.17 21.73
CA LEU A 4 -12.71 -2.35 21.20
C LEU A 4 -12.05 -0.99 21.01
N LYS A 5 -10.78 -0.88 21.37
CA LYS A 5 -9.95 0.30 21.12
C LYS A 5 -9.14 0.11 19.85
N LEU A 6 -9.39 0.94 18.84
CA LEU A 6 -8.72 0.89 17.55
C LEU A 6 -7.67 2.00 17.47
N GLY A 7 -6.39 1.60 17.45
CA GLY A 7 -5.26 2.50 17.28
C GLY A 7 -5.12 2.99 15.85
N THR A 8 -4.86 4.28 15.66
CA THR A 8 -4.69 4.91 14.35
C THR A 8 -3.76 6.11 14.41
N ARG A 9 -3.14 6.44 13.28
CA ARG A 9 -2.42 7.71 13.11
C ARG A 9 -3.40 8.86 12.93
N GLY A 10 -2.93 10.09 13.19
CA GLY A 10 -3.75 11.30 13.07
C GLY A 10 -3.91 11.86 11.66
N SER A 11 -3.37 11.23 10.59
CA SER A 11 -3.55 11.73 9.23
C SER A 11 -4.99 11.49 8.73
N ALA A 12 -5.51 12.40 7.88
CA ALA A 12 -6.87 12.29 7.34
C ALA A 12 -7.15 10.91 6.73
N LEU A 13 -6.24 10.37 5.90
CA LEU A 13 -6.39 9.06 5.31
C LEU A 13 -6.42 7.93 6.36
N ALA A 14 -5.54 7.97 7.36
CA ALA A 14 -5.52 6.95 8.42
C ALA A 14 -6.82 6.97 9.24
N LEU A 15 -7.30 8.16 9.61
CA LEU A 15 -8.57 8.32 10.31
C LEU A 15 -9.75 7.82 9.49
N THR A 16 -9.79 8.13 8.19
CA THR A 16 -10.85 7.63 7.28
C THR A 16 -10.82 6.10 7.19
N GLN A 17 -9.65 5.49 7.03
CA GLN A 17 -9.49 4.05 6.99
C GLN A 17 -9.95 3.39 8.29
N SER A 18 -9.55 3.94 9.43
CA SER A 18 -9.91 3.42 10.76
C SER A 18 -11.40 3.57 11.07
N ARG A 19 -12.01 4.69 10.72
CA ARG A 19 -13.46 4.89 10.86
C ARG A 19 -14.25 3.91 9.99
N TRP A 20 -13.77 3.65 8.77
CA TRP A 20 -14.42 2.66 7.90
C TRP A 20 -14.34 1.25 8.51
N VAL A 21 -13.17 0.82 9.00
CA VAL A 21 -13.04 -0.48 9.68
C VAL A 21 -13.91 -0.55 10.92
N ALA A 22 -13.91 0.51 11.75
CA ALA A 22 -14.78 0.59 12.94
C ALA A 22 -16.26 0.41 12.58
N SER A 23 -16.74 1.12 11.55
CA SER A 23 -18.10 0.99 11.04
C SER A 23 -18.42 -0.43 10.56
N GLN A 24 -17.47 -1.09 9.85
CA GLN A 24 -17.68 -2.48 9.42
C GLN A 24 -17.77 -3.42 10.61
N ILE A 25 -16.91 -3.28 11.62
CA ILE A 25 -16.96 -4.09 12.85
C ILE A 25 -18.31 -3.91 13.54
N GLU A 26 -18.73 -2.68 13.78
CA GLU A 26 -19.99 -2.37 14.47
C GLU A 26 -21.23 -2.86 13.70
N THR A 27 -21.20 -2.81 12.36
CA THR A 27 -22.29 -3.25 11.50
C THR A 27 -22.47 -4.77 11.51
N HIS A 28 -21.35 -5.52 11.58
CA HIS A 28 -21.38 -6.98 11.46
C HIS A 28 -21.31 -7.71 12.81
N ASN A 29 -21.18 -6.98 13.93
CA ASN A 29 -21.10 -7.58 15.26
C ASN A 29 -22.04 -6.85 16.23
N GLU A 30 -23.20 -7.44 16.49
CA GLU A 30 -24.16 -6.87 17.44
C GLU A 30 -23.55 -6.72 18.84
N GLY A 31 -23.76 -5.57 19.47
CA GLY A 31 -23.27 -5.30 20.82
C GLY A 31 -21.77 -4.95 20.91
N VAL A 32 -21.06 -4.86 19.78
CA VAL A 32 -19.68 -4.39 19.72
C VAL A 32 -19.66 -2.88 19.38
N LYS A 33 -18.80 -2.13 20.08
CA LYS A 33 -18.49 -0.72 19.82
C LYS A 33 -16.99 -0.56 19.59
N VAL A 34 -16.61 0.42 18.77
CA VAL A 34 -15.20 0.71 18.46
C VAL A 34 -14.87 2.15 18.81
N GLU A 35 -13.90 2.32 19.70
CA GLU A 35 -13.34 3.62 20.07
C GLU A 35 -12.01 3.84 19.35
N LEU A 36 -11.89 4.98 18.64
CA LEU A 36 -10.63 5.34 17.98
C LEU A 36 -9.66 6.00 18.94
N VAL A 37 -8.44 5.46 19.01
CA VAL A 37 -7.33 5.99 19.79
C VAL A 37 -6.26 6.54 18.85
N VAL A 38 -6.10 7.86 18.81
CA VAL A 38 -5.10 8.51 17.94
C VAL A 38 -3.73 8.47 18.59
N ILE A 39 -2.80 7.77 17.95
CA ILE A 39 -1.41 7.62 18.41
C ILE A 39 -0.48 8.45 17.51
N LYS A 40 0.32 9.33 18.11
CA LYS A 40 1.32 10.13 17.40
C LYS A 40 2.59 9.32 17.23
N THR A 41 2.96 9.05 15.99
CA THR A 41 4.19 8.31 15.68
C THR A 41 5.38 9.23 15.48
N SER A 42 6.60 8.70 15.60
CA SER A 42 7.84 9.42 15.32
C SER A 42 7.90 9.91 13.87
N GLY A 43 7.36 9.15 12.93
CA GLY A 43 7.25 9.55 11.52
C GLY A 43 6.28 10.72 11.28
N ASP A 44 5.28 10.93 12.15
CA ASP A 44 4.39 12.10 12.08
C ASP A 44 5.06 13.37 12.61
N ARG A 45 6.06 13.24 13.50
CA ARG A 45 6.82 14.37 14.07
C ARG A 45 7.93 14.86 13.15
N ASP A 46 8.57 13.97 12.41
CA ASP A 46 9.69 14.28 11.51
C ASP A 46 9.26 14.30 10.03
N GLN A 47 8.69 15.42 9.61
CA GLN A 47 8.29 15.65 8.22
C GLN A 47 9.45 16.04 7.29
N ASN A 48 10.64 16.32 7.85
CA ASN A 48 11.76 16.92 7.10
C ASN A 48 12.90 15.93 6.76
N SER A 49 13.07 14.86 7.54
CA SER A 49 14.16 13.90 7.30
C SER A 49 13.87 12.97 6.10
N ALA A 50 14.89 12.66 5.32
CA ALA A 50 14.75 11.75 4.18
C ALA A 50 14.27 10.36 4.65
N LEU A 51 13.18 9.83 4.08
CA LEU A 51 12.66 8.47 4.35
C LEU A 51 13.77 7.41 4.22
N ASN A 52 14.74 7.62 3.32
CA ASN A 52 15.88 6.74 3.10
C ASN A 52 16.85 6.65 4.30
N LYS A 53 16.85 7.62 5.24
CA LYS A 53 17.68 7.54 6.46
C LYS A 53 17.11 6.58 7.50
N PHE A 54 15.88 6.15 7.32
CA PHE A 54 15.14 5.30 8.25
C PHE A 54 14.73 3.95 7.63
N ALA A 55 15.45 3.53 6.59
CA ALA A 55 15.21 2.26 5.92
C ALA A 55 15.17 1.10 6.93
N GLY A 56 14.03 0.40 7.00
CA GLY A 56 13.85 -0.83 7.76
C GLY A 56 13.38 -0.69 9.21
N LYS A 57 13.14 0.52 9.74
CA LYS A 57 12.58 0.70 11.09
C LYS A 57 11.16 1.25 10.98
N GLY A 58 10.17 0.55 11.49
CA GLY A 58 8.75 0.90 11.51
C GLY A 58 8.43 2.27 12.14
N ILE A 59 8.86 3.36 11.49
CA ILE A 59 8.76 4.75 11.98
C ILE A 59 7.31 5.18 12.16
N PHE A 60 6.42 4.53 11.43
CA PHE A 60 4.99 4.81 11.46
C PHE A 60 4.18 3.79 12.24
N THR A 61 4.81 2.71 12.72
CA THR A 61 4.11 1.60 13.35
C THR A 61 4.55 1.34 14.78
N LYS A 62 5.81 1.65 15.13
CA LYS A 62 6.40 1.28 16.41
C LYS A 62 5.57 1.69 17.63
N GLU A 63 5.12 2.93 17.72
CA GLU A 63 4.33 3.42 18.86
C GLU A 63 2.95 2.76 18.91
N ILE A 64 2.40 2.36 17.76
CA ILE A 64 1.13 1.63 17.65
C ILE A 64 1.34 0.16 18.08
N GLU A 65 2.41 -0.48 17.61
CA GLU A 65 2.81 -1.83 17.99
C GLU A 65 3.10 -1.92 19.51
N ASP A 66 3.80 -0.94 20.06
CA ASP A 66 4.04 -0.83 21.51
C ASP A 66 2.71 -0.73 22.29
N ALA A 67 1.75 0.06 21.83
CA ALA A 67 0.41 0.19 22.46
C ALA A 67 -0.43 -1.11 22.36
N LEU A 68 -0.32 -1.86 21.24
CA LEU A 68 -0.94 -3.20 21.10
C LEU A 68 -0.37 -4.18 22.13
N LEU A 69 0.96 -4.25 22.24
CA LEU A 69 1.66 -5.12 23.17
C LEU A 69 1.36 -4.75 24.63
N ALA A 70 1.26 -3.45 24.93
CA ALA A 70 0.87 -2.93 26.24
C ALA A 70 -0.63 -3.09 26.57
N LYS A 71 -1.45 -3.58 25.64
CA LYS A 71 -2.91 -3.71 25.76
C LYS A 71 -3.63 -2.37 25.96
N GLU A 72 -3.04 -1.29 25.52
CA GLU A 72 -3.68 0.04 25.52
C GLU A 72 -4.71 0.16 24.40
N ILE A 73 -4.50 -0.57 23.30
CA ILE A 73 -5.42 -0.75 22.17
C ILE A 73 -5.60 -2.25 21.85
N ASP A 74 -6.68 -2.60 21.15
CA ASP A 74 -7.02 -4.00 20.82
C ASP A 74 -6.66 -4.37 19.38
N LEU A 75 -6.73 -3.40 18.46
CA LEU A 75 -6.39 -3.54 17.07
C LEU A 75 -5.84 -2.23 16.51
N ALA A 76 -5.12 -2.31 15.40
CA ALA A 76 -4.64 -1.15 14.67
C ALA A 76 -4.89 -1.30 13.16
N VAL A 77 -5.14 -0.18 12.47
CA VAL A 77 -5.41 -0.17 11.03
C VAL A 77 -4.31 0.57 10.28
N HIS A 78 -3.79 -0.10 9.25
CA HIS A 78 -2.71 0.39 8.41
C HIS A 78 -3.04 0.23 6.93
N SER A 79 -2.40 0.97 6.06
CA SER A 79 -2.27 0.58 4.65
C SER A 79 -1.28 -0.58 4.59
N LEU A 80 -1.71 -1.77 4.18
CA LEU A 80 -0.91 -3.01 4.29
C LEU A 80 0.43 -2.93 3.53
N LYS A 81 0.49 -2.18 2.44
CA LYS A 81 1.72 -1.93 1.67
C LYS A 81 2.82 -1.19 2.43
N ASP A 82 2.45 -0.48 3.51
CA ASP A 82 3.37 0.33 4.32
C ASP A 82 3.87 -0.44 5.55
N LEU A 83 3.29 -1.64 5.83
CA LEU A 83 3.73 -2.54 6.88
C LEU A 83 4.91 -3.41 6.41
N PRO A 84 5.89 -3.67 7.28
CA PRO A 84 6.96 -4.62 7.00
C PRO A 84 6.39 -6.02 6.76
N THR A 85 7.13 -6.86 6.03
CA THR A 85 6.72 -8.25 5.78
C THR A 85 6.78 -9.12 7.02
N THR A 86 7.64 -8.77 7.98
CA THR A 86 7.76 -9.41 9.29
C THR A 86 7.31 -8.44 10.37
N LEU A 87 6.39 -8.88 11.22
CA LEU A 87 5.90 -8.12 12.36
C LEU A 87 6.73 -8.41 13.62
N PRO A 88 6.67 -7.54 14.63
CA PRO A 88 7.24 -7.83 15.94
C PRO A 88 6.63 -9.09 16.57
N PRO A 89 7.43 -9.86 17.36
CA PRO A 89 6.89 -11.00 18.11
C PRO A 89 5.69 -10.61 18.98
N GLY A 90 4.67 -11.45 19.01
CA GLY A 90 3.43 -11.22 19.75
C GLY A 90 2.35 -10.46 18.98
N LEU A 91 2.66 -9.99 17.76
CA LEU A 91 1.69 -9.33 16.87
C LEU A 91 1.49 -10.13 15.59
N THR A 92 0.29 -10.06 15.05
CA THR A 92 -0.10 -10.69 13.79
C THR A 92 -1.09 -9.83 13.01
N LEU A 93 -1.34 -10.18 11.76
CA LEU A 93 -2.41 -9.59 10.96
C LEU A 93 -3.65 -10.48 11.02
N ALA A 94 -4.79 -9.87 11.28
CA ALA A 94 -6.07 -10.49 11.01
C ALA A 94 -6.32 -10.55 9.50
N ASP A 95 -7.24 -11.42 9.07
CA ASP A 95 -7.69 -11.48 7.68
C ASP A 95 -8.26 -10.13 7.25
N PRO A 96 -7.78 -9.56 6.14
CA PRO A 96 -8.18 -8.23 5.72
C PRO A 96 -9.60 -8.19 5.15
N PRO A 97 -10.29 -7.05 5.23
CA PRO A 97 -11.51 -6.82 4.49
C PRO A 97 -11.23 -6.71 2.98
N LYS A 98 -12.30 -6.61 2.19
CA LYS A 98 -12.23 -6.51 0.73
C LYS A 98 -11.27 -5.41 0.28
N ARG A 99 -10.41 -5.76 -0.69
CA ARG A 99 -9.44 -4.87 -1.33
C ARG A 99 -10.12 -3.75 -2.09
N GLU A 100 -9.62 -2.53 -1.97
CA GLU A 100 -9.95 -1.39 -2.80
C GLU A 100 -9.10 -1.40 -4.08
N ASP A 101 -9.46 -0.58 -5.10
CA ASP A 101 -8.73 -0.48 -6.37
C ASP A 101 -7.20 -0.37 -6.16
N PRO A 102 -6.42 -1.38 -6.56
CA PRO A 102 -4.98 -1.42 -6.31
C PRO A 102 -4.17 -0.53 -7.26
N ARG A 103 -4.78 0.05 -8.30
CA ARG A 103 -4.07 0.82 -9.33
C ARG A 103 -3.41 2.07 -8.75
N ASP A 104 -2.39 2.51 -9.46
CA ASP A 104 -1.87 3.87 -9.29
C ASP A 104 -2.72 4.87 -10.08
N LEU A 105 -2.77 6.09 -9.59
CA LEU A 105 -3.56 7.20 -10.14
C LEU A 105 -2.61 8.31 -10.56
N LEU A 106 -2.53 8.59 -11.84
CA LEU A 106 -1.88 9.81 -12.33
C LEU A 106 -2.79 11.00 -12.05
N VAL A 107 -2.27 12.00 -11.38
CA VAL A 107 -2.92 13.31 -11.19
C VAL A 107 -2.25 14.30 -12.13
N ALA A 108 -2.98 14.69 -13.15
CA ALA A 108 -2.55 15.57 -14.22
C ALA A 108 -3.76 16.10 -15.00
N SER A 109 -3.58 17.14 -15.82
CA SER A 109 -4.63 17.67 -16.69
C SER A 109 -4.92 16.78 -17.90
N VAL A 110 -4.03 15.83 -18.22
CA VAL A 110 -4.10 14.92 -19.36
C VAL A 110 -3.61 13.53 -18.99
N ALA A 111 -3.89 12.52 -19.81
CA ALA A 111 -3.42 11.15 -19.58
C ALA A 111 -1.90 11.02 -19.72
N LEU A 112 -1.32 9.92 -19.21
CA LEU A 112 0.13 9.67 -19.16
C LEU A 112 0.83 9.88 -20.53
N ARG A 113 0.21 9.38 -21.59
CA ARG A 113 0.80 9.45 -22.95
C ARG A 113 0.71 10.84 -23.58
N GLU A 114 -0.15 11.69 -23.04
CA GLU A 114 -0.41 13.05 -23.50
C GLU A 114 0.38 14.10 -22.69
N LEU A 115 1.10 13.67 -21.66
CA LEU A 115 1.96 14.59 -20.91
C LEU A 115 2.98 15.25 -21.84
N PRO A 116 3.26 16.56 -21.70
CA PRO A 116 4.29 17.24 -22.46
C PRO A 116 5.66 16.52 -22.38
N GLU A 117 6.44 16.59 -23.45
CA GLU A 117 7.80 16.06 -23.46
C GLU A 117 8.64 16.70 -22.34
N GLY A 118 9.38 15.87 -21.61
CA GLY A 118 10.20 16.32 -20.49
C GLY A 118 9.42 16.76 -19.25
N ALA A 119 8.11 16.49 -19.18
CA ALA A 119 7.30 16.86 -18.02
C ALA A 119 7.86 16.25 -16.73
N VAL A 120 7.82 17.02 -15.63
CA VAL A 120 8.29 16.58 -14.31
C VAL A 120 7.17 15.88 -13.57
N VAL A 121 7.36 14.60 -13.25
CA VAL A 121 6.43 13.79 -12.45
C VAL A 121 6.90 13.74 -10.99
N GLY A 122 6.07 14.25 -10.07
CA GLY A 122 6.34 14.21 -8.63
C GLY A 122 6.08 12.82 -8.06
N THR A 123 7.11 12.08 -7.68
CA THR A 123 7.00 10.79 -6.98
C THR A 123 8.27 10.46 -6.22
N GLY A 124 8.12 10.02 -4.96
CA GLY A 124 9.21 9.44 -4.17
C GLY A 124 9.29 7.91 -4.30
N SER A 125 8.44 7.29 -5.14
CA SER A 125 8.42 5.84 -5.31
C SER A 125 9.32 5.41 -6.45
N ALA A 126 10.41 4.69 -6.14
CA ALA A 126 11.28 4.09 -7.14
C ALA A 126 10.50 3.14 -8.08
N ARG A 127 9.58 2.34 -7.54
CA ARG A 127 8.70 1.46 -8.32
C ARG A 127 7.92 2.23 -9.40
N ARG A 128 7.30 3.35 -9.05
CA ARG A 128 6.55 4.20 -9.99
C ARG A 128 7.47 4.81 -11.03
N ARG A 129 8.56 5.41 -10.55
CA ARG A 129 9.54 6.07 -11.41
C ARG A 129 10.07 5.14 -12.50
N GLU A 130 10.54 3.95 -12.11
CA GLU A 130 11.16 3.04 -13.06
C GLU A 130 10.14 2.47 -14.07
N GLN A 131 8.92 2.14 -13.63
CA GLN A 131 7.89 1.68 -14.55
C GLN A 131 7.44 2.77 -15.54
N LEU A 132 7.24 3.99 -15.08
CA LEU A 132 6.84 5.10 -15.95
C LEU A 132 7.96 5.51 -16.92
N ARG A 133 9.23 5.41 -16.49
CA ARG A 133 10.39 5.67 -17.36
C ARG A 133 10.48 4.69 -18.53
N LEU A 134 10.10 3.45 -18.35
CA LEU A 134 10.06 2.46 -19.43
C LEU A 134 9.04 2.80 -20.53
N ILE A 135 7.98 3.53 -20.18
CA ILE A 135 6.90 3.90 -21.11
C ILE A 135 7.16 5.27 -21.73
N ARG A 136 7.67 6.19 -20.93
CA ARG A 136 7.95 7.59 -21.27
C ARG A 136 9.35 7.95 -20.77
N PRO A 137 10.40 7.55 -21.52
CA PRO A 137 11.79 7.78 -21.13
C PRO A 137 12.18 9.28 -21.12
N ASP A 138 11.39 10.11 -21.76
CA ASP A 138 11.52 11.56 -21.78
C ASP A 138 11.12 12.24 -20.48
N LEU A 139 10.28 11.60 -19.66
CA LEU A 139 9.80 12.19 -18.41
C LEU A 139 10.92 12.37 -17.39
N LYS A 140 10.85 13.47 -16.68
CA LYS A 140 11.70 13.75 -15.51
C LYS A 140 10.96 13.40 -14.22
N PHE A 141 11.71 12.98 -13.21
CA PHE A 141 11.13 12.59 -11.92
C PHE A 141 11.75 13.40 -10.80
N ALA A 142 10.92 13.88 -9.88
CA ALA A 142 11.35 14.62 -8.72
C ALA A 142 10.61 14.14 -7.46
N GLU A 143 11.29 14.23 -6.32
CA GLU A 143 10.71 13.90 -5.01
C GLU A 143 9.51 14.80 -4.71
N ILE A 144 8.42 14.18 -4.24
CA ILE A 144 7.26 14.88 -3.73
C ILE A 144 6.86 14.33 -2.36
N ARG A 145 6.60 15.21 -1.40
CA ARG A 145 6.22 14.86 -0.04
C ARG A 145 4.91 15.50 0.37
N GLY A 146 4.33 14.95 1.42
CA GLY A 146 3.07 15.36 1.99
C GLY A 146 2.00 14.28 1.85
N ASN A 147 0.85 14.52 2.45
CA ASN A 147 -0.34 13.68 2.30
C ASN A 147 -0.96 13.84 0.89
N VAL A 148 -2.06 13.14 0.63
CA VAL A 148 -2.75 13.15 -0.68
C VAL A 148 -3.07 14.57 -1.12
N ALA A 149 -3.81 15.33 -0.32
CA ALA A 149 -4.22 16.70 -0.64
C ALA A 149 -3.02 17.66 -0.83
N THR A 150 -1.98 17.52 -0.02
CA THR A 150 -0.74 18.32 -0.17
C THR A 150 -0.07 18.06 -1.51
N ARG A 151 0.01 16.80 -1.97
CA ARG A 151 0.63 16.45 -3.26
C ARG A 151 -0.21 16.95 -4.43
N VAL A 152 -1.53 16.83 -4.36
CA VAL A 152 -2.45 17.40 -5.36
C VAL A 152 -2.27 18.91 -5.44
N ASN A 153 -2.19 19.58 -4.29
CA ASN A 153 -2.02 21.04 -4.25
C ASN A 153 -0.68 21.50 -4.85
N LYS A 154 0.43 20.78 -4.56
CA LYS A 154 1.74 21.06 -5.18
C LYS A 154 1.71 20.92 -6.70
N TRP A 155 1.04 19.89 -7.23
CA TRP A 155 0.81 19.76 -8.66
C TRP A 155 -0.01 20.93 -9.20
N ARG A 156 -1.13 21.28 -8.56
CA ARG A 156 -2.00 22.39 -9.01
C ARG A 156 -1.30 23.75 -8.97
N GLN A 157 -0.33 23.95 -8.08
CA GLN A 157 0.54 25.12 -8.04
C GLN A 157 1.62 25.13 -9.14
N GLY A 158 1.66 24.13 -10.02
CA GLY A 158 2.62 24.05 -11.12
C GLY A 158 4.05 23.63 -10.69
N GLN A 159 4.23 23.14 -9.46
CA GLN A 159 5.55 22.63 -9.03
C GLN A 159 5.94 21.34 -9.78
N TYR A 160 4.96 20.61 -10.30
CA TYR A 160 5.10 19.39 -11.08
C TYR A 160 4.11 19.40 -12.26
N GLY A 161 4.48 18.78 -13.38
CA GLY A 161 3.58 18.53 -14.51
C GLY A 161 2.54 17.45 -14.21
N ALA A 162 2.88 16.51 -13.32
CA ALA A 162 2.00 15.46 -12.82
C ALA A 162 2.46 14.95 -11.44
N THR A 163 1.59 14.22 -10.73
CA THR A 163 2.00 13.41 -9.58
C THR A 163 1.27 12.07 -9.59
N VAL A 164 1.77 11.08 -8.84
CA VAL A 164 1.17 9.73 -8.80
C VAL A 164 0.76 9.37 -7.37
N LEU A 165 -0.51 9.01 -7.22
CA LEU A 165 -1.13 8.57 -5.97
C LEU A 165 -1.58 7.10 -6.09
N ALA A 166 -2.17 6.53 -5.04
CA ALA A 166 -2.88 5.24 -5.12
C ALA A 166 -4.38 5.51 -5.26
N CYS A 167 -5.07 4.85 -6.19
CA CYS A 167 -6.53 4.94 -6.37
C CYS A 167 -7.25 4.69 -5.04
N ALA A 168 -6.88 3.63 -4.32
CA ALA A 168 -7.47 3.29 -3.02
C ALA A 168 -7.37 4.42 -1.98
N GLY A 169 -6.28 5.19 -1.99
CA GLY A 169 -6.12 6.33 -1.07
C GLY A 169 -7.11 7.45 -1.38
N VAL A 170 -7.28 7.76 -2.66
CA VAL A 170 -8.23 8.79 -3.13
C VAL A 170 -9.67 8.32 -2.96
N ALA A 171 -9.99 7.07 -3.31
CA ALA A 171 -11.33 6.51 -3.16
C ALA A 171 -11.82 6.55 -1.71
N ARG A 172 -10.96 6.18 -0.75
CA ARG A 172 -11.29 6.21 0.68
C ARG A 172 -11.43 7.62 1.24
N LEU A 173 -10.55 8.50 0.85
CA LEU A 173 -10.57 9.89 1.32
C LEU A 173 -11.74 10.67 0.73
N GLY A 174 -12.14 10.31 -0.48
CA GLY A 174 -13.05 11.06 -1.33
C GLY A 174 -12.30 12.09 -2.20
N PRO A 175 -12.75 12.30 -3.45
CA PRO A 175 -12.08 13.20 -4.39
C PRO A 175 -12.04 14.66 -3.90
N GLU A 176 -13.07 15.12 -3.22
CA GLU A 176 -13.13 16.49 -2.66
C GLU A 176 -12.07 16.71 -1.59
N GLU A 177 -11.95 15.79 -0.61
CA GLU A 177 -10.94 15.86 0.45
C GLU A 177 -9.52 15.61 -0.10
N ALA A 178 -9.39 14.83 -1.15
CA ALA A 178 -8.16 14.69 -1.92
C ALA A 178 -7.80 15.99 -2.67
N GLY A 179 -8.73 16.91 -2.81
CA GLY A 179 -8.58 18.15 -3.57
C GLY A 179 -8.64 17.96 -5.08
N LEU A 180 -9.20 16.88 -5.59
CA LEU A 180 -9.30 16.55 -7.02
C LEU A 180 -10.60 17.04 -7.62
N LYS A 181 -10.53 17.56 -8.85
CA LYS A 181 -11.67 17.89 -9.69
C LYS A 181 -11.86 16.83 -10.78
N GLN A 182 -13.01 16.83 -11.40
CA GLN A 182 -13.29 15.96 -12.53
C GLN A 182 -12.29 16.20 -13.68
N GLY A 183 -11.76 15.13 -14.25
CA GLY A 183 -10.77 15.17 -15.33
C GLY A 183 -9.31 15.37 -14.89
N GLU A 184 -9.04 15.52 -13.58
CA GLU A 184 -7.68 15.69 -13.06
C GLU A 184 -7.02 14.37 -12.63
N SER A 185 -7.70 13.24 -12.81
CA SER A 185 -7.22 11.94 -12.33
C SER A 185 -7.41 10.84 -13.38
N HIS A 186 -6.32 10.11 -13.65
CA HIS A 186 -6.25 9.09 -14.69
C HIS A 186 -5.67 7.80 -14.08
N PRO A 187 -6.50 6.77 -13.79
CA PRO A 187 -6.00 5.49 -13.30
C PRO A 187 -5.05 4.85 -14.31
N LEU A 188 -3.86 4.47 -13.86
CA LEU A 188 -2.87 3.80 -14.70
C LEU A 188 -3.28 2.33 -14.90
N SER A 189 -3.08 1.83 -16.12
CA SER A 189 -3.28 0.40 -16.40
C SER A 189 -2.22 -0.46 -15.69
N TYR A 190 -2.53 -1.72 -15.45
CA TYR A 190 -1.54 -2.67 -14.88
C TYR A 190 -0.36 -2.93 -15.83
N GLN A 191 -0.57 -2.74 -17.13
CA GLN A 191 0.48 -2.79 -18.13
C GLN A 191 1.45 -1.62 -17.97
N ASP A 192 0.93 -0.43 -17.66
CA ASP A 192 1.74 0.76 -17.48
C ASP A 192 2.43 0.79 -16.10
N CYS A 193 1.69 0.44 -15.04
CA CYS A 193 2.25 0.49 -13.68
C CYS A 193 1.63 -0.58 -12.78
N LEU A 194 2.39 -1.65 -12.48
CA LEU A 194 1.99 -2.61 -11.45
C LEU A 194 2.03 -1.96 -10.08
N PRO A 195 1.00 -2.16 -9.25
CA PRO A 195 0.89 -1.57 -7.92
C PRO A 195 2.02 -2.01 -6.98
N ALA A 196 2.18 -1.31 -5.87
CA ALA A 196 2.97 -1.83 -4.76
C ALA A 196 2.31 -3.11 -4.22
N PRO A 197 3.08 -4.12 -3.80
CA PRO A 197 2.52 -5.30 -3.15
C PRO A 197 1.58 -4.89 -2.01
N ALA A 198 0.39 -5.48 -1.96
CA ALA A 198 -0.69 -5.19 -1.03
C ALA A 198 -1.29 -3.76 -1.12
N GLN A 199 -1.06 -3.02 -2.20
CA GLN A 199 -1.73 -1.73 -2.42
C GLN A 199 -3.24 -1.91 -2.50
N GLY A 200 -3.99 -1.05 -1.81
CA GLY A 200 -5.45 -1.11 -1.72
C GLY A 200 -5.97 -1.98 -0.57
N ILE A 201 -5.13 -2.77 0.08
CA ILE A 201 -5.51 -3.63 1.21
C ILE A 201 -5.27 -2.88 2.54
N LEU A 202 -6.22 -3.01 3.47
CA LEU A 202 -6.05 -2.59 4.85
C LEU A 202 -5.46 -3.74 5.67
N GLY A 203 -4.35 -3.48 6.34
CA GLY A 203 -3.81 -4.39 7.34
C GLY A 203 -4.43 -4.09 8.70
N ILE A 204 -5.00 -5.10 9.32
CA ILE A 204 -5.51 -5.01 10.68
C ILE A 204 -4.57 -5.79 11.58
N GLU A 205 -3.79 -5.07 12.37
CA GLU A 205 -2.78 -5.63 13.26
C GLU A 205 -3.39 -5.85 14.64
N ILE A 206 -3.14 -7.02 15.20
CA ILE A 206 -3.67 -7.47 16.49
C ILE A 206 -2.61 -8.26 17.25
N ARG A 207 -2.86 -8.56 18.52
CA ARG A 207 -2.06 -9.53 19.28
C ARG A 207 -2.29 -10.96 18.76
N GLU A 208 -1.24 -11.78 18.67
CA GLU A 208 -1.30 -13.17 18.19
C GLU A 208 -2.30 -14.02 18.99
N ASN A 209 -2.35 -13.83 20.31
CA ASN A 209 -3.15 -14.66 21.23
C ASN A 209 -4.39 -13.89 21.71
N ASP A 210 -5.18 -13.34 20.78
CA ASP A 210 -6.43 -12.65 21.10
C ASP A 210 -7.62 -13.22 20.29
N PRO A 211 -8.10 -14.42 20.65
CA PRO A 211 -9.16 -15.10 19.89
C PRO A 211 -10.48 -14.32 19.88
N ALA A 212 -10.75 -13.51 20.90
CA ALA A 212 -11.97 -12.71 20.94
C ALA A 212 -11.97 -11.62 19.87
N VAL A 213 -10.84 -10.90 19.71
CA VAL A 213 -10.69 -9.90 18.64
C VAL A 213 -10.66 -10.58 17.26
N GLN A 214 -9.98 -11.73 17.12
CA GLN A 214 -9.96 -12.50 15.88
C GLN A 214 -11.36 -12.91 15.42
N GLN A 215 -12.20 -13.40 16.34
CA GLN A 215 -13.58 -13.82 16.05
C GLN A 215 -14.45 -12.64 15.57
N ILE A 216 -14.29 -11.47 16.16
CA ILE A 216 -15.00 -10.25 15.76
C ILE A 216 -14.55 -9.83 14.34
N LEU A 217 -13.25 -9.83 14.06
CA LEU A 217 -12.68 -9.42 12.78
C LEU A 217 -13.00 -10.41 11.66
N ALA A 218 -13.19 -11.70 11.97
CA ALA A 218 -13.57 -12.71 10.97
C ALA A 218 -14.90 -12.37 10.25
N GLN A 219 -15.79 -11.58 10.88
CA GLN A 219 -17.06 -11.16 10.27
C GLN A 219 -16.90 -10.15 9.14
N ILE A 220 -15.75 -9.46 9.05
CA ILE A 220 -15.46 -8.48 8.00
C ILE A 220 -14.36 -8.96 7.06
N ALA A 221 -13.83 -10.17 7.28
CA ALA A 221 -12.75 -10.75 6.51
C ALA A 221 -13.18 -11.10 5.07
N CYS A 222 -12.23 -10.99 4.13
CA CYS A 222 -12.42 -11.36 2.74
C CYS A 222 -11.35 -12.37 2.31
N GLY A 223 -11.73 -13.64 2.15
CA GLY A 223 -10.81 -14.73 1.81
C GLY A 223 -10.03 -14.51 0.52
N GLU A 224 -10.65 -13.91 -0.50
CA GLU A 224 -9.93 -13.54 -1.74
C GLU A 224 -8.83 -12.51 -1.45
N THR A 225 -9.13 -11.49 -0.63
CA THR A 225 -8.15 -10.47 -0.26
C THR A 225 -7.04 -11.07 0.61
N THR A 226 -7.35 -12.01 1.50
CA THR A 226 -6.36 -12.74 2.30
C THR A 226 -5.37 -13.49 1.41
N ALA A 227 -5.87 -14.26 0.44
CA ALA A 227 -5.02 -15.00 -0.48
C ALA A 227 -4.16 -14.08 -1.35
N VAL A 228 -4.73 -13.00 -1.88
CA VAL A 228 -4.00 -11.99 -2.67
C VAL A 228 -2.91 -11.32 -1.82
N ALA A 229 -3.22 -10.93 -0.58
CA ALA A 229 -2.26 -10.34 0.35
C ALA A 229 -1.11 -11.30 0.65
N ALA A 230 -1.40 -12.58 0.87
CA ALA A 230 -0.40 -13.61 1.12
C ALA A 230 0.57 -13.75 -0.06
N ALA A 231 0.06 -13.82 -1.31
CA ALA A 231 0.88 -13.92 -2.51
C ALA A 231 1.79 -12.68 -2.69
N GLU A 232 1.22 -11.48 -2.61
CA GLU A 232 1.95 -10.24 -2.86
C GLU A 232 2.98 -9.93 -1.75
N ARG A 233 2.66 -10.23 -0.49
CA ARG A 233 3.60 -10.08 0.63
C ARG A 233 4.73 -11.11 0.58
N SER A 234 4.43 -12.36 0.20
CA SER A 234 5.46 -13.39 0.01
C SER A 234 6.40 -13.08 -1.15
N PHE A 235 5.89 -12.47 -2.23
CA PHE A 235 6.72 -11.92 -3.30
C PHE A 235 7.71 -10.87 -2.76
N LEU A 236 7.21 -9.91 -1.98
CA LEU A 236 8.06 -8.85 -1.41
C LEU A 236 9.07 -9.40 -0.41
N ALA A 237 8.68 -10.35 0.44
CA ALA A 237 9.55 -11.00 1.41
C ALA A 237 10.69 -11.77 0.73
N GLU A 238 10.41 -12.49 -0.36
CA GLU A 238 11.42 -13.26 -1.11
C GLU A 238 12.44 -12.33 -1.81
N LEU A 239 12.06 -11.09 -2.14
CA LEU A 239 13.00 -10.11 -2.69
C LEU A 239 13.94 -9.50 -1.63
N ASP A 240 13.84 -9.92 -0.35
CA ASP A 240 14.51 -9.29 0.80
C ASP A 240 14.21 -7.79 0.88
N GLY A 241 13.04 -7.39 0.38
CA GLY A 241 12.69 -6.02 0.06
C GLY A 241 11.90 -5.33 1.15
N GLY A 242 12.47 -4.26 1.66
CA GLY A 242 11.70 -3.18 2.28
C GLY A 242 11.05 -2.30 1.21
N CYS A 243 10.32 -1.26 1.62
CA CYS A 243 9.61 -0.30 0.75
C CYS A 243 10.49 0.44 -0.29
N HIS A 244 11.80 0.16 -0.34
CA HIS A 244 12.76 0.85 -1.20
C HIS A 244 13.08 0.12 -2.50
N ILE A 245 12.79 -1.19 -2.57
CA ILE A 245 13.01 -1.95 -3.82
C ILE A 245 12.01 -1.48 -4.88
N PRO A 246 12.46 -1.20 -6.11
CA PRO A 246 11.58 -0.82 -7.21
C PRO A 246 10.80 -2.03 -7.74
N ALA A 247 9.98 -2.63 -6.87
CA ALA A 247 9.20 -3.82 -7.13
C ALA A 247 7.70 -3.53 -7.08
N GLY A 248 6.95 -4.15 -8.00
CA GLY A 248 5.50 -4.14 -8.06
C GLY A 248 4.96 -5.57 -8.11
N ALA A 249 3.78 -5.80 -7.58
CA ALA A 249 3.09 -7.08 -7.74
C ALA A 249 1.57 -6.88 -7.77
N LEU A 250 0.92 -7.73 -8.56
CA LEU A 250 -0.53 -7.84 -8.62
C LEU A 250 -0.92 -9.30 -8.69
N ALA A 251 -1.61 -9.78 -7.68
CA ALA A 251 -2.28 -11.06 -7.69
C ALA A 251 -3.78 -10.88 -8.00
N GLN A 252 -4.32 -11.74 -8.84
CA GLN A 252 -5.73 -11.76 -9.23
C GLN A 252 -6.24 -13.19 -9.17
N ILE A 253 -7.51 -13.36 -8.75
CA ILE A 253 -8.17 -14.67 -8.63
C ILE A 253 -9.29 -14.74 -9.64
N GLN A 254 -9.36 -15.87 -10.34
CA GLN A 254 -10.46 -16.26 -11.21
C GLN A 254 -10.84 -17.70 -10.92
N GLY A 255 -11.96 -17.90 -10.24
CA GLY A 255 -12.35 -19.19 -9.71
C GLY A 255 -11.32 -19.72 -8.70
N GLU A 256 -10.78 -20.92 -8.94
CA GLU A 256 -9.75 -21.53 -8.08
C GLU A 256 -8.31 -21.20 -8.51
N THR A 257 -8.14 -20.42 -9.59
CA THR A 257 -6.85 -20.06 -10.14
C THR A 257 -6.45 -18.65 -9.69
N MET A 258 -5.25 -18.55 -9.13
CA MET A 258 -4.57 -17.29 -8.90
C MET A 258 -3.53 -17.05 -9.98
N THR A 259 -3.49 -15.83 -10.50
CA THR A 259 -2.40 -15.34 -11.36
C THR A 259 -1.70 -14.20 -10.65
N ILE A 260 -0.39 -14.28 -10.49
CA ILE A 260 0.42 -13.19 -9.94
C ILE A 260 1.42 -12.70 -10.98
N THR A 261 1.41 -11.38 -11.22
CA THR A 261 2.40 -10.69 -12.05
C THR A 261 3.29 -9.85 -11.15
N GLY A 262 4.59 -10.08 -11.23
CA GLY A 262 5.63 -9.31 -10.55
C GLY A 262 6.39 -8.41 -11.51
N PHE A 263 6.87 -7.29 -10.99
CA PHE A 263 7.81 -6.37 -11.63
C PHE A 263 8.99 -6.12 -10.69
N LEU A 264 10.19 -6.08 -11.26
CA LEU A 264 11.41 -5.70 -10.56
C LEU A 264 12.28 -4.86 -11.50
N ALA A 265 12.68 -3.67 -11.06
CA ALA A 265 13.72 -2.92 -11.76
C ALA A 265 15.08 -3.23 -11.12
N VAL A 266 16.02 -3.62 -11.96
CA VAL A 266 17.40 -3.96 -11.58
C VAL A 266 18.33 -2.93 -12.20
N GLU A 267 19.29 -2.45 -11.41
CA GLU A 267 20.32 -1.54 -11.90
C GLU A 267 21.23 -2.28 -12.88
N ASP A 268 21.46 -1.71 -14.04
CA ASP A 268 22.37 -2.25 -15.05
C ASP A 268 23.80 -1.75 -14.84
N SER A 269 24.75 -2.31 -15.60
CA SER A 269 26.16 -1.96 -15.50
C SER A 269 26.50 -0.51 -15.88
N THR A 270 25.54 0.23 -16.43
CA THR A 270 25.69 1.65 -16.83
C THR A 270 25.10 2.63 -15.82
N GLY A 271 24.54 2.12 -14.71
CA GLY A 271 23.81 2.92 -13.72
C GLY A 271 22.37 3.25 -14.12
N GLY A 272 21.88 2.65 -15.22
CA GLY A 272 20.48 2.66 -15.62
C GLY A 272 19.66 1.58 -14.91
N PHE A 273 18.36 1.57 -15.17
CA PHE A 273 17.46 0.52 -14.64
C PHE A 273 16.82 -0.26 -15.78
N GLN A 274 16.89 -1.58 -15.69
CA GLN A 274 16.16 -2.48 -16.57
C GLN A 274 14.96 -3.05 -15.80
N GLY A 275 13.76 -2.84 -16.34
CA GLY A 275 12.53 -3.42 -15.76
C GLY A 275 12.28 -4.82 -16.28
N LYS A 276 12.01 -5.76 -15.36
CA LYS A 276 11.68 -7.15 -15.65
C LYS A 276 10.29 -7.46 -15.16
N ARG A 277 9.56 -8.30 -15.89
CA ARG A 277 8.24 -8.80 -15.50
C ARG A 277 8.19 -10.32 -15.61
N ALA A 278 7.50 -10.94 -14.67
CA ALA A 278 7.19 -12.37 -14.70
C ALA A 278 5.75 -12.57 -14.23
N THR A 279 5.07 -13.54 -14.83
CA THR A 279 3.70 -13.93 -14.49
C THR A 279 3.65 -15.44 -14.28
N LEU A 280 3.08 -15.87 -13.17
CA LEU A 280 2.81 -17.28 -12.89
C LEU A 280 1.35 -17.45 -12.48
N SER A 281 0.81 -18.62 -12.76
CA SER A 281 -0.54 -19.02 -12.35
C SER A 281 -0.51 -20.35 -11.62
N GLY A 282 -1.41 -20.54 -10.67
CA GLY A 282 -1.55 -21.75 -9.90
C GLY A 282 -2.81 -21.73 -9.04
N GLU A 283 -2.98 -22.71 -8.17
CA GLU A 283 -4.12 -22.76 -7.27
C GLU A 283 -4.07 -21.67 -6.19
N VAL A 284 -5.23 -21.13 -5.80
CA VAL A 284 -5.33 -20.09 -4.75
C VAL A 284 -4.69 -20.55 -3.44
N LYS A 285 -4.81 -21.84 -3.08
CA LYS A 285 -4.19 -22.40 -1.87
C LYS A 285 -2.66 -22.35 -1.87
N ALA A 286 -2.03 -22.17 -3.04
CA ALA A 286 -0.58 -22.04 -3.21
C ALA A 286 -0.10 -20.58 -3.25
N ALA A 287 -0.93 -19.62 -2.83
CA ALA A 287 -0.71 -18.18 -2.94
C ALA A 287 0.71 -17.73 -2.52
N GLU A 288 1.15 -18.13 -1.33
CA GLU A 288 2.47 -17.74 -0.84
C GLU A 288 3.62 -18.33 -1.67
N SER A 289 3.52 -19.60 -2.07
CA SER A 289 4.56 -20.23 -2.88
C SER A 289 4.65 -19.60 -4.26
N LEU A 290 3.50 -19.26 -4.87
CA LEU A 290 3.45 -18.54 -6.14
C LEU A 290 4.12 -17.17 -6.05
N GLY A 291 3.86 -16.42 -4.98
CA GLY A 291 4.49 -15.13 -4.74
C GLY A 291 6.03 -15.25 -4.67
N ARG A 292 6.53 -16.19 -3.86
CA ARG A 292 7.97 -16.47 -3.76
C ARG A 292 8.58 -16.90 -5.10
N GLU A 293 7.88 -17.73 -5.85
CA GLU A 293 8.39 -18.24 -7.13
C GLU A 293 8.53 -17.13 -8.19
N VAL A 294 7.54 -16.23 -8.31
CA VAL A 294 7.64 -15.05 -9.20
C VAL A 294 8.85 -14.19 -8.84
N ALA A 295 9.10 -13.97 -7.55
CA ALA A 295 10.26 -13.22 -7.11
C ALA A 295 11.58 -13.90 -7.50
N ARG A 296 11.68 -15.24 -7.33
CA ARG A 296 12.86 -16.04 -7.72
C ARG A 296 13.10 -15.99 -9.23
N VAL A 297 12.03 -16.07 -10.03
CA VAL A 297 12.14 -15.95 -11.50
C VAL A 297 12.74 -14.59 -11.86
N LEU A 298 12.27 -13.51 -11.26
CA LEU A 298 12.77 -12.15 -11.53
C LEU A 298 14.23 -11.96 -11.06
N LYS A 299 14.60 -12.50 -9.90
CA LYS A 299 15.99 -12.48 -9.40
C LYS A 299 16.96 -13.22 -10.35
N LYS A 300 16.55 -14.37 -10.92
CA LYS A 300 17.39 -15.16 -11.84
C LYS A 300 17.58 -14.52 -13.22
N GLN A 301 16.71 -13.61 -13.61
CA GLN A 301 16.85 -12.86 -14.86
C GLN A 301 17.86 -11.71 -14.74
N GLY A 302 18.39 -11.44 -13.58
CA GLY A 302 19.49 -10.48 -13.29
C GLY A 302 20.79 -11.15 -13.26
#